data_b070bf7542445f41ee63fad145fe38d6
#
_entry.id   b070bf7542445f41ee63fad145fe38d6
#
_cell.length_a   1.000
_cell.length_b   1.000
_cell.length_c   1.000
_cell.angle_alpha   90.00
_cell.angle_beta   90.00
_cell.angle_gamma   90.00
#
_symmetry.space_group_name_H-M   'P 1'
#
loop_
_entity.id
_entity.type
_entity.pdbx_description
1 polymer ?
#
loop_
_entity_poly.entity_id
_entity_poly.type
_entity_poly.pdbx_seq_one_letter_code
_entity_poly.pdbx_strand_id
1 'polypeptide(L)'
;MQRELAAFKDPQLARGLIESIGKLAPADGATLMEVCGTHTVAIARNGIRNLMPQGTRLASGPGCPVCVTSNRDIDTVIALARIPNVTIATFGDMTRVPGSTSSLLKEQAAGRSVQIVYSPLDALTLAAQHPEREIVFVGVGFETTTPLVAMAIKRAAATGLKNFTVFAAHKNMPGALEAIINDPQLKLDALILPGHVSTIIGAAPYEFLAKKYGIPGVITGFEPVDVLQGIAMIMRQLHEGRAEIEIAYARGVMPQGNPTALAAIDEVFETCPAIWRGLGRIDGSGYRIREEFACFDAVRRFQPEVEPTQDPKGCRCGDVLRGIMAPSECPLFRTVCTPENPVGPCMVSSEGSCAAYYRYY
;
A
#
# COMPACT_ATOMS: atom_id res chain seq x y z
N MET A 1 13.95 24.17 11.72
CA MET A 1 12.75 23.39 11.30
C MET A 1 12.04 23.98 10.06
N GLN A 2 11.43 25.18 10.07
CA GLN A 2 10.77 25.71 8.86
C GLN A 2 11.71 25.97 7.67
N ARG A 3 12.94 26.45 7.88
CA ARG A 3 13.95 26.61 6.81
C ARG A 3 14.46 25.30 6.25
N GLU A 4 14.60 24.29 7.07
CA GLU A 4 14.99 22.94 6.64
C GLU A 4 13.92 22.28 5.80
N LEU A 5 12.64 22.42 6.16
CA LEU A 5 11.51 21.91 5.37
C LEU A 5 11.38 22.62 4.02
N ALA A 6 11.78 23.90 3.93
CA ALA A 6 11.77 24.63 2.67
C ALA A 6 12.80 24.07 1.67
N ALA A 7 13.93 23.54 2.14
CA ALA A 7 14.96 22.96 1.26
C ALA A 7 14.44 21.76 0.43
N PHE A 8 13.47 20.99 0.94
CA PHE A 8 12.90 19.85 0.19
C PHE A 8 11.96 20.26 -0.96
N LYS A 9 11.69 21.57 -1.10
CA LYS A 9 10.95 22.18 -2.22
C LYS A 9 11.79 23.22 -2.99
N ASP A 10 13.10 23.26 -2.75
CA ASP A 10 14.01 24.23 -3.36
C ASP A 10 14.19 23.94 -4.85
N PRO A 11 13.84 24.88 -5.76
CA PRO A 11 13.99 24.67 -7.20
C PRO A 11 15.45 24.57 -7.67
N GLN A 12 16.40 25.16 -6.95
CA GLN A 12 17.82 25.11 -7.32
C GLN A 12 18.40 23.74 -7.02
N LEU A 13 18.09 23.18 -5.84
CA LEU A 13 18.44 21.80 -5.50
C LEU A 13 17.80 20.81 -6.47
N ALA A 14 16.53 21.00 -6.80
CA ALA A 14 15.84 20.16 -7.78
C ALA A 14 16.53 20.17 -9.14
N ARG A 15 16.93 21.35 -9.67
CA ARG A 15 17.66 21.45 -10.94
C ARG A 15 19.00 20.72 -10.90
N GLY A 16 19.80 20.90 -9.85
CA GLY A 16 21.07 20.21 -9.69
C GLY A 16 20.92 18.69 -9.66
N LEU A 17 19.87 18.18 -9.02
CA LEU A 17 19.54 16.75 -9.00
C LEU A 17 19.13 16.26 -10.39
N ILE A 18 18.30 16.98 -11.13
CA ILE A 18 17.87 16.63 -12.49
C ILE A 18 19.09 16.58 -13.44
N GLU A 19 19.99 17.57 -13.35
CA GLU A 19 21.25 17.54 -14.10
C GLU A 19 22.12 16.32 -13.76
N SER A 20 22.23 15.99 -12.47
CA SER A 20 22.96 14.81 -12.02
C SER A 20 22.34 13.51 -12.54
N ILE A 21 21.01 13.39 -12.47
CA ILE A 21 20.25 12.26 -13.02
C ILE A 21 20.55 12.11 -14.51
N GLY A 22 20.51 13.21 -15.28
CA GLY A 22 20.79 13.19 -16.72
C GLY A 22 22.22 12.74 -17.07
N LYS A 23 23.21 13.12 -16.26
CA LYS A 23 24.61 12.73 -16.45
C LYS A 23 24.91 11.26 -16.10
N LEU A 24 24.18 10.70 -15.14
CA LEU A 24 24.42 9.36 -14.59
C LEU A 24 23.50 8.30 -15.21
N ALA A 25 22.47 8.71 -15.95
CA ALA A 25 21.52 7.79 -16.55
C ALA A 25 22.23 6.85 -17.56
N PRO A 26 21.94 5.53 -17.53
CA PRO A 26 22.44 4.60 -18.53
C PRO A 26 22.00 5.01 -19.95
N ALA A 27 22.88 4.83 -20.94
CA ALA A 27 22.61 5.18 -22.33
C ALA A 27 21.40 4.43 -22.91
N ASP A 28 21.22 3.17 -22.48
CA ASP A 28 20.09 2.31 -22.89
C ASP A 28 18.80 2.56 -22.09
N GLY A 29 18.83 3.55 -21.19
CA GLY A 29 17.73 3.86 -20.28
C GLY A 29 17.67 2.94 -19.06
N ALA A 30 16.66 3.17 -18.20
CA ALA A 30 16.41 2.37 -17.01
C ALA A 30 14.93 2.40 -16.62
N THR A 31 14.42 1.28 -16.09
CA THR A 31 13.09 1.21 -15.48
C THR A 31 13.22 1.22 -13.96
N LEU A 32 12.76 2.29 -13.35
CA LEU A 32 12.67 2.45 -11.90
C LEU A 32 11.23 2.25 -11.48
N MET A 33 10.98 1.45 -10.45
CA MET A 33 9.62 1.27 -9.91
C MET A 33 9.51 1.87 -8.51
N GLU A 34 8.53 2.74 -8.32
CA GLU A 34 8.11 3.15 -6.99
C GLU A 34 7.06 2.18 -6.43
N VAL A 35 7.16 1.88 -5.13
CA VAL A 35 6.28 0.92 -4.46
C VAL A 35 5.59 1.54 -3.24
N CYS A 36 5.14 2.78 -3.41
CA CYS A 36 4.37 3.53 -2.42
C CYS A 36 3.38 4.47 -3.10
N GLY A 37 2.10 4.38 -2.77
CA GLY A 37 1.07 5.24 -3.35
C GLY A 37 1.33 6.73 -3.14
N THR A 38 1.92 7.12 -2.01
CA THR A 38 2.34 8.51 -1.77
C THR A 38 3.43 8.96 -2.75
N HIS A 39 4.39 8.08 -3.12
CA HIS A 39 5.36 8.37 -4.18
C HIS A 39 4.68 8.51 -5.53
N THR A 40 3.72 7.63 -5.86
CA THR A 40 2.94 7.75 -7.11
C THR A 40 2.32 9.13 -7.24
N VAL A 41 1.67 9.61 -6.17
CA VAL A 41 1.06 10.94 -6.13
C VAL A 41 2.10 12.06 -6.20
N ALA A 42 3.19 11.94 -5.43
CA ALA A 42 4.24 12.96 -5.42
C ALA A 42 4.91 13.11 -6.79
N ILE A 43 5.23 12.01 -7.46
CA ILE A 43 5.80 11.98 -8.81
C ILE A 43 4.84 12.59 -9.83
N ALA A 44 3.56 12.21 -9.77
CA ALA A 44 2.55 12.71 -10.70
C ALA A 44 2.29 14.22 -10.49
N ARG A 45 2.02 14.62 -9.24
CA ARG A 45 1.70 16.02 -8.88
C ARG A 45 2.80 17.01 -9.23
N ASN A 46 4.05 16.60 -9.09
CA ASN A 46 5.21 17.46 -9.35
C ASN A 46 5.80 17.28 -10.75
N GLY A 47 5.18 16.46 -11.62
CA GLY A 47 5.62 16.25 -13.00
C GLY A 47 6.99 15.57 -13.12
N ILE A 48 7.46 14.89 -12.06
CA ILE A 48 8.83 14.32 -12.00
C ILE A 48 9.07 13.33 -13.15
N ARG A 49 8.05 12.61 -13.58
CA ARG A 49 8.12 11.68 -14.70
C ARG A 49 8.59 12.32 -15.99
N ASN A 50 8.14 13.56 -16.25
CA ASN A 50 8.52 14.33 -17.45
C ASN A 50 9.92 14.95 -17.36
N LEU A 51 10.54 14.93 -16.18
CA LEU A 51 11.89 15.46 -15.95
C LEU A 51 12.97 14.39 -16.14
N MET A 52 12.58 13.13 -16.33
CA MET A 52 13.53 12.02 -16.49
C MET A 52 14.17 12.07 -17.87
N PRO A 53 15.45 11.66 -17.96
CA PRO A 53 16.16 11.55 -19.24
C PRO A 53 15.48 10.53 -20.16
N GLN A 54 15.68 10.71 -21.46
CA GLN A 54 15.15 9.79 -22.47
C GLN A 54 15.57 8.34 -22.17
N GLY A 55 14.63 7.41 -22.32
CA GLY A 55 14.83 6.00 -21.99
C GLY A 55 14.61 5.65 -20.52
N THR A 56 14.55 6.64 -19.61
CA THR A 56 14.23 6.36 -18.19
C THR A 56 12.72 6.32 -17.97
N ARG A 57 12.24 5.18 -17.47
CA ARG A 57 10.83 4.95 -17.14
C ARG A 57 10.64 4.88 -15.63
N LEU A 58 9.68 5.67 -15.12
CA LEU A 58 9.19 5.50 -13.74
C LEU A 58 7.89 4.68 -13.79
N ALA A 59 7.94 3.45 -13.30
CA ALA A 59 6.79 2.56 -13.20
C ALA A 59 6.16 2.65 -11.81
N SER A 60 4.83 2.55 -11.72
CA SER A 60 4.13 2.43 -10.45
C SER A 60 3.96 0.96 -10.09
N GLY A 61 4.32 0.61 -8.86
CA GLY A 61 4.17 -0.73 -8.30
C GLY A 61 3.02 -0.85 -7.30
N PRO A 62 2.92 -1.95 -6.52
CA PRO A 62 1.81 -2.26 -5.63
C PRO A 62 1.89 -1.51 -4.29
N GLY A 63 2.13 -0.21 -4.32
CA GLY A 63 2.36 0.64 -3.14
C GLY A 63 1.12 1.16 -2.43
N CYS A 64 -0.09 0.91 -2.94
CA CYS A 64 -1.35 1.36 -2.33
C CYS A 64 -2.08 0.16 -1.71
N PRO A 65 -2.29 0.12 -0.38
CA PRO A 65 -2.89 -1.03 0.29
C PRO A 65 -4.33 -1.30 -0.16
N VAL A 66 -5.12 -0.26 -0.39
CA VAL A 66 -6.48 -0.37 -0.93
C VAL A 66 -6.47 -1.02 -2.32
N CYS A 67 -5.50 -0.62 -3.16
CA CYS A 67 -5.40 -1.09 -4.54
C CYS A 67 -5.04 -2.58 -4.64
N VAL A 68 -4.20 -3.06 -3.72
CA VAL A 68 -3.72 -4.46 -3.71
C VAL A 68 -4.62 -5.41 -2.92
N THR A 69 -5.63 -4.89 -2.21
CA THR A 69 -6.62 -5.72 -1.52
C THR A 69 -7.40 -6.54 -2.54
N SER A 70 -7.46 -7.86 -2.33
CA SER A 70 -8.10 -8.79 -3.27
C SER A 70 -9.62 -8.60 -3.33
N ASN A 71 -10.26 -8.97 -4.44
CA ASN A 71 -11.71 -8.99 -4.51
C ASN A 71 -12.31 -9.91 -3.45
N ARG A 72 -11.67 -11.04 -3.16
CA ARG A 72 -12.12 -11.95 -2.11
C ARG A 72 -12.14 -11.28 -0.74
N ASP A 73 -11.13 -10.47 -0.41
CA ASP A 73 -11.11 -9.72 0.86
C ASP A 73 -12.28 -8.73 0.91
N ILE A 74 -12.54 -8.02 -0.20
CA ILE A 74 -13.67 -7.07 -0.29
C ILE A 74 -15.01 -7.79 -0.16
N ASP A 75 -15.20 -8.91 -0.87
CA ASP A 75 -16.42 -9.72 -0.81
C ASP A 75 -16.64 -10.31 0.60
N THR A 76 -15.55 -10.67 1.29
CA THR A 76 -15.61 -11.11 2.69
C THR A 76 -16.10 -10.01 3.61
N VAL A 77 -15.59 -8.79 3.45
CA VAL A 77 -16.04 -7.62 4.24
C VAL A 77 -17.51 -7.29 3.95
N ILE A 78 -17.95 -7.41 2.69
CA ILE A 78 -19.35 -7.24 2.30
C ILE A 78 -20.22 -8.31 2.97
N ALA A 79 -19.78 -9.57 2.96
CA ALA A 79 -20.49 -10.66 3.63
C ALA A 79 -20.61 -10.42 5.15
N LEU A 80 -19.55 -9.95 5.80
CA LEU A 80 -19.57 -9.53 7.21
C LEU A 80 -20.57 -8.39 7.47
N ALA A 81 -20.65 -7.41 6.58
CA ALA A 81 -21.59 -6.30 6.69
C ALA A 81 -23.07 -6.74 6.63
N ARG A 82 -23.35 -7.88 5.99
CA ARG A 82 -24.69 -8.45 5.84
C ARG A 82 -25.17 -9.23 7.07
N ILE A 83 -24.27 -9.57 7.99
CA ILE A 83 -24.59 -10.27 9.23
C ILE A 83 -25.41 -9.36 10.17
N PRO A 84 -26.54 -9.82 10.73
CA PRO A 84 -27.31 -9.04 11.70
C PRO A 84 -26.44 -8.57 12.89
N ASN A 85 -26.71 -7.36 13.37
CA ASN A 85 -26.01 -6.71 14.48
C ASN A 85 -24.52 -6.40 14.27
N VAL A 86 -23.94 -6.74 13.12
CA VAL A 86 -22.57 -6.35 12.77
C VAL A 86 -22.54 -4.90 12.29
N THR A 87 -21.59 -4.15 12.79
CA THR A 87 -21.20 -2.82 12.28
C THR A 87 -19.79 -2.90 11.73
N ILE A 88 -19.61 -2.59 10.46
CA ILE A 88 -18.29 -2.49 9.83
C ILE A 88 -17.70 -1.12 10.16
N ALA A 89 -16.53 -1.09 10.80
CA ALA A 89 -15.72 0.11 11.00
C ALA A 89 -14.56 0.10 10.03
N THR A 90 -14.44 1.10 9.16
CA THR A 90 -13.44 1.11 8.09
C THR A 90 -12.99 2.52 7.70
N PHE A 91 -11.88 2.61 6.97
CA PHE A 91 -11.42 3.86 6.37
C PHE A 91 -12.29 4.26 5.17
N GLY A 92 -12.41 5.58 4.93
CA GLY A 92 -13.35 6.12 3.94
C GLY A 92 -13.20 5.54 2.53
N ASP A 93 -11.98 5.38 2.03
CA ASP A 93 -11.72 4.84 0.70
C ASP A 93 -12.29 3.42 0.53
N MET A 94 -12.20 2.59 1.57
CA MET A 94 -12.69 1.21 1.54
C MET A 94 -14.20 1.10 1.30
N THR A 95 -14.99 2.11 1.69
CA THR A 95 -16.45 2.08 1.49
C THR A 95 -16.85 2.05 0.02
N ARG A 96 -16.02 2.65 -0.86
CA ARG A 96 -16.29 2.77 -2.29
C ARG A 96 -15.64 1.69 -3.15
N VAL A 97 -14.75 0.87 -2.57
CA VAL A 97 -14.08 -0.21 -3.33
C VAL A 97 -15.12 -1.22 -3.81
N PRO A 98 -15.23 -1.45 -5.13
CA PRO A 98 -16.15 -2.44 -5.64
C PRO A 98 -15.66 -3.87 -5.36
N GLY A 99 -16.53 -4.69 -4.78
CA GLY A 99 -16.42 -6.14 -4.79
C GLY A 99 -17.06 -6.75 -6.03
N SER A 100 -17.31 -8.06 -6.02
CA SER A 100 -17.87 -8.79 -7.17
C SER A 100 -19.29 -8.35 -7.50
N THR A 101 -20.13 -8.10 -6.52
CA THR A 101 -21.56 -7.78 -6.71
C THR A 101 -22.00 -6.47 -6.06
N SER A 102 -21.26 -5.99 -5.04
CA SER A 102 -21.64 -4.84 -4.21
C SER A 102 -20.41 -4.02 -3.78
N SER A 103 -20.64 -3.06 -2.89
CA SER A 103 -19.61 -2.33 -2.14
C SER A 103 -20.17 -1.96 -0.77
N LEU A 104 -19.30 -1.63 0.19
CA LEU A 104 -19.79 -1.20 1.52
C LEU A 104 -20.71 0.02 1.46
N LEU A 105 -20.48 0.93 0.50
CA LEU A 105 -21.37 2.08 0.27
C LEU A 105 -22.77 1.63 -0.18
N LYS A 106 -22.86 0.63 -1.06
CA LYS A 106 -24.15 0.05 -1.48
C LYS A 106 -24.83 -0.71 -0.34
N GLU A 107 -24.07 -1.46 0.44
CA GLU A 107 -24.59 -2.15 1.62
C GLU A 107 -25.13 -1.14 2.67
N GLN A 108 -24.43 -0.02 2.87
CA GLN A 108 -24.89 1.07 3.73
C GLN A 108 -26.20 1.68 3.22
N ALA A 109 -26.31 1.93 1.91
CA ALA A 109 -27.55 2.40 1.29
C ALA A 109 -28.69 1.39 1.40
N ALA A 110 -28.39 0.09 1.51
CA ALA A 110 -29.33 -0.99 1.76
C ALA A 110 -29.64 -1.19 3.26
N GLY A 111 -29.23 -0.26 4.13
CA GLY A 111 -29.53 -0.26 5.56
C GLY A 111 -28.57 -1.05 6.45
N ARG A 112 -27.41 -1.51 5.90
CA ARG A 112 -26.37 -2.16 6.71
C ARG A 112 -25.55 -1.11 7.48
N SER A 113 -25.04 -1.50 8.65
CA SER A 113 -24.29 -0.60 9.51
C SER A 113 -22.83 -0.53 9.08
N VAL A 114 -22.43 0.60 8.49
CA VAL A 114 -21.04 0.90 8.10
C VAL A 114 -20.65 2.26 8.66
N GLN A 115 -19.54 2.31 9.40
CA GLN A 115 -19.01 3.51 10.04
C GLN A 115 -17.62 3.83 9.49
N ILE A 116 -17.42 5.07 9.06
CA ILE A 116 -16.11 5.57 8.70
C ILE A 116 -15.37 5.97 9.97
N VAL A 117 -14.18 5.43 10.15
CA VAL A 117 -13.29 5.72 11.26
C VAL A 117 -11.92 6.15 10.74
N TYR A 118 -11.17 6.87 11.55
CA TYR A 118 -9.83 7.36 11.20
C TYR A 118 -8.71 6.60 11.92
N SER A 119 -9.10 5.74 12.86
CA SER A 119 -8.18 4.94 13.67
C SER A 119 -8.86 3.64 14.11
N PRO A 120 -8.12 2.52 14.27
CA PRO A 120 -8.67 1.33 14.94
C PRO A 120 -9.09 1.61 16.39
N LEU A 121 -8.55 2.65 17.04
CA LEU A 121 -8.97 3.06 18.37
C LEU A 121 -10.37 3.70 18.37
N ASP A 122 -10.80 4.33 17.28
CA ASP A 122 -12.18 4.81 17.14
C ASP A 122 -13.16 3.65 17.10
N ALA A 123 -12.78 2.53 16.45
CA ALA A 123 -13.58 1.31 16.44
C ALA A 123 -13.70 0.67 17.84
N LEU A 124 -12.65 0.73 18.67
CA LEU A 124 -12.74 0.33 20.08
C LEU A 124 -13.71 1.21 20.87
N THR A 125 -13.65 2.52 20.66
CA THR A 125 -14.57 3.47 21.30
C THR A 125 -16.00 3.17 20.88
N LEU A 126 -16.23 2.90 19.60
CA LEU A 126 -17.53 2.51 19.07
C LEU A 126 -18.05 1.21 19.73
N ALA A 127 -17.18 0.21 19.89
CA ALA A 127 -17.52 -1.05 20.54
C ALA A 127 -17.91 -0.86 22.02
N ALA A 128 -17.18 -0.01 22.74
CA ALA A 128 -17.47 0.30 24.13
C ALA A 128 -18.79 1.07 24.30
N GLN A 129 -19.15 1.92 23.35
CA GLN A 129 -20.39 2.71 23.36
C GLN A 129 -21.63 1.91 22.94
N HIS A 130 -21.45 0.82 22.18
CA HIS A 130 -22.50 -0.01 21.60
C HIS A 130 -22.33 -1.48 21.95
N PRO A 131 -22.47 -1.87 23.24
CA PRO A 131 -22.26 -3.25 23.68
C PRO A 131 -23.25 -4.25 23.06
N GLU A 132 -24.37 -3.77 22.53
CA GLU A 132 -25.37 -4.57 21.81
C GLU A 132 -25.00 -4.90 20.37
N ARG A 133 -23.91 -4.29 19.84
CA ARG A 133 -23.46 -4.47 18.46
C ARG A 133 -22.11 -5.17 18.40
N GLU A 134 -21.88 -5.89 17.34
CA GLU A 134 -20.59 -6.48 17.01
C GLU A 134 -19.82 -5.54 16.07
N ILE A 135 -18.70 -5.01 16.51
CA ILE A 135 -17.88 -4.08 15.73
C ILE A 135 -16.76 -4.86 15.04
N VAL A 136 -16.76 -4.84 13.71
CA VAL A 136 -15.71 -5.41 12.88
C VAL A 136 -14.88 -4.30 12.28
N PHE A 137 -13.64 -4.14 12.73
CA PHE A 137 -12.69 -3.23 12.11
C PHE A 137 -12.05 -3.87 10.89
N VAL A 138 -12.07 -3.19 9.75
CA VAL A 138 -11.43 -3.64 8.51
C VAL A 138 -9.98 -3.21 8.50
N GLY A 139 -9.10 -4.12 8.85
CA GLY A 139 -7.66 -3.93 8.92
C GLY A 139 -6.99 -4.08 7.55
N VAL A 140 -7.02 -3.01 6.73
CA VAL A 140 -6.32 -2.91 5.45
C VAL A 140 -5.14 -1.97 5.59
N GLY A 141 -3.96 -2.40 5.16
CA GLY A 141 -2.74 -1.61 5.27
C GLY A 141 -1.49 -2.42 5.01
N PHE A 142 -0.37 -1.74 5.12
CA PHE A 142 0.96 -2.34 5.19
C PHE A 142 1.50 -2.23 6.62
N GLU A 143 2.80 -2.41 6.80
CA GLU A 143 3.45 -2.34 8.10
C GLU A 143 3.25 -0.99 8.83
N THR A 144 2.91 0.07 8.11
CA THR A 144 2.59 1.39 8.69
C THR A 144 1.36 1.39 9.59
N THR A 145 0.35 0.58 9.28
CA THR A 145 -0.93 0.56 10.01
C THR A 145 -1.06 -0.63 10.95
N THR A 146 -0.36 -1.72 10.66
CA THR A 146 -0.43 -2.97 11.42
C THR A 146 -0.12 -2.79 12.92
N PRO A 147 0.89 -1.98 13.36
CA PRO A 147 1.19 -1.78 14.78
C PRO A 147 0.02 -1.22 15.58
N LEU A 148 -0.69 -0.24 15.01
CA LEU A 148 -1.81 0.40 15.69
C LEU A 148 -3.01 -0.55 15.82
N VAL A 149 -3.21 -1.44 14.84
CA VAL A 149 -4.23 -2.49 14.92
C VAL A 149 -3.84 -3.54 15.96
N ALA A 150 -2.56 -3.91 16.05
CA ALA A 150 -2.05 -4.77 17.12
C ALA A 150 -2.32 -4.17 18.51
N MET A 151 -2.03 -2.89 18.68
CA MET A 151 -2.31 -2.18 19.93
C MET A 151 -3.81 -2.12 20.26
N ALA A 152 -4.67 -1.97 19.25
CA ALA A 152 -6.11 -1.99 19.44
C ALA A 152 -6.59 -3.38 19.94
N ILE A 153 -6.11 -4.46 19.36
CA ILE A 153 -6.41 -5.83 19.81
C ILE A 153 -5.93 -6.05 21.26
N LYS A 154 -4.69 -5.66 21.56
CA LYS A 154 -4.13 -5.76 22.94
C LYS A 154 -4.98 -4.97 23.94
N ARG A 155 -5.39 -3.77 23.58
CA ARG A 155 -6.23 -2.92 24.44
C ARG A 155 -7.61 -3.54 24.62
N ALA A 156 -8.23 -4.09 23.58
CA ALA A 156 -9.50 -4.81 23.69
C ALA A 156 -9.38 -6.01 24.65
N ALA A 157 -8.31 -6.80 24.54
CA ALA A 157 -8.04 -7.92 25.44
C ALA A 157 -7.87 -7.45 26.89
N ALA A 158 -7.06 -6.41 27.13
CA ALA A 158 -6.78 -5.89 28.46
C ALA A 158 -8.03 -5.27 29.14
N THR A 159 -8.96 -4.72 28.37
CA THR A 159 -10.23 -4.14 28.87
C THR A 159 -11.38 -5.13 28.90
N GLY A 160 -11.18 -6.37 28.44
CA GLY A 160 -12.22 -7.39 28.38
C GLY A 160 -13.34 -7.08 27.38
N LEU A 161 -13.07 -6.27 26.36
CA LEU A 161 -14.03 -5.88 25.32
C LEU A 161 -14.30 -7.08 24.40
N LYS A 162 -15.53 -7.58 24.40
CA LYS A 162 -15.88 -8.84 23.71
C LYS A 162 -16.52 -8.64 22.34
N ASN A 163 -17.04 -7.46 22.06
CA ASN A 163 -17.77 -7.12 20.82
C ASN A 163 -16.93 -6.36 19.79
N PHE A 164 -15.60 -6.42 19.89
CA PHE A 164 -14.66 -5.90 18.92
C PHE A 164 -13.93 -7.04 18.23
N THR A 165 -13.86 -7.01 16.92
CA THR A 165 -13.06 -7.94 16.10
C THR A 165 -12.39 -7.21 14.95
N VAL A 166 -11.40 -7.85 14.35
CA VAL A 166 -10.64 -7.33 13.21
C VAL A 166 -10.72 -8.31 12.05
N PHE A 167 -11.10 -7.82 10.88
CA PHE A 167 -10.84 -8.50 9.61
C PHE A 167 -9.41 -8.14 9.19
N ALA A 168 -8.47 -9.07 9.39
CA ALA A 168 -7.05 -8.83 9.11
C ALA A 168 -6.74 -9.07 7.63
N ALA A 169 -6.60 -8.00 6.86
CA ALA A 169 -6.19 -8.02 5.45
C ALA A 169 -4.87 -7.27 5.20
N HIS A 170 -4.10 -7.03 6.27
CA HIS A 170 -2.79 -6.38 6.16
C HIS A 170 -1.82 -7.23 5.35
N LYS A 171 -0.95 -6.54 4.63
CA LYS A 171 0.07 -7.15 3.76
C LYS A 171 1.45 -6.59 4.13
N ASN A 172 2.50 -7.34 3.80
CA ASN A 172 3.87 -6.86 3.99
C ASN A 172 4.55 -6.60 2.65
N MET A 173 5.35 -5.56 2.61
CA MET A 173 5.99 -5.09 1.39
C MET A 173 7.11 -6.02 0.88
N PRO A 174 8.00 -6.59 1.71
CA PRO A 174 9.10 -7.42 1.21
C PRO A 174 8.64 -8.61 0.36
N GLY A 175 7.58 -9.31 0.77
CA GLY A 175 7.04 -10.46 0.02
C GLY A 175 6.52 -10.06 -1.36
N ALA A 176 5.87 -8.89 -1.48
CA ALA A 176 5.38 -8.38 -2.75
C ALA A 176 6.52 -8.00 -3.69
N LEU A 177 7.59 -7.42 -3.17
CA LEU A 177 8.77 -7.04 -3.97
C LEU A 177 9.44 -8.26 -4.59
N GLU A 178 9.59 -9.35 -3.84
CA GLU A 178 10.15 -10.58 -4.38
C GLU A 178 9.29 -11.17 -5.51
N ALA A 179 7.96 -11.13 -5.36
CA ALA A 179 7.05 -11.58 -6.41
C ALA A 179 7.14 -10.74 -7.68
N ILE A 180 7.27 -9.41 -7.56
CA ILE A 180 7.40 -8.49 -8.69
C ILE A 180 8.71 -8.70 -9.43
N ILE A 181 9.83 -8.83 -8.73
CA ILE A 181 11.15 -9.01 -9.34
C ILE A 181 11.20 -10.30 -10.17
N ASN A 182 10.48 -11.33 -9.72
CA ASN A 182 10.39 -12.60 -10.42
C ASN A 182 9.31 -12.62 -11.54
N ASP A 183 8.60 -11.51 -11.80
CA ASP A 183 7.65 -11.44 -12.90
C ASP A 183 8.39 -11.38 -14.26
N PRO A 184 8.26 -12.39 -15.13
CA PRO A 184 9.01 -12.45 -16.39
C PRO A 184 8.63 -11.36 -17.41
N GLN A 185 7.51 -10.69 -17.21
CA GLN A 185 7.01 -9.61 -18.07
C GLN A 185 7.56 -8.25 -17.68
N LEU A 186 8.21 -8.14 -16.50
CA LEU A 186 8.74 -6.90 -15.99
C LEU A 186 10.26 -6.85 -16.09
N LYS A 187 10.79 -5.86 -16.83
CA LYS A 187 12.21 -5.49 -16.74
C LYS A 187 12.31 -4.35 -15.73
N LEU A 188 13.01 -4.61 -14.64
CA LEU A 188 13.19 -3.67 -13.54
C LEU A 188 14.67 -3.52 -13.23
N ASP A 189 15.16 -2.29 -13.27
CA ASP A 189 16.57 -1.98 -13.02
C ASP A 189 16.81 -1.50 -11.59
N ALA A 190 15.82 -0.86 -10.95
CA ALA A 190 15.94 -0.37 -9.57
C ALA A 190 14.58 -0.08 -8.92
N LEU A 191 14.60 0.08 -7.59
CA LEU A 191 13.44 0.35 -6.76
C LEU A 191 13.53 1.67 -5.99
N ILE A 192 12.47 2.47 -6.07
CA ILE A 192 12.22 3.58 -5.14
C ILE A 192 11.41 2.99 -3.98
N LEU A 193 12.10 2.73 -2.86
CA LEU A 193 11.54 2.02 -1.71
C LEU A 193 10.67 2.93 -0.82
N PRO A 194 9.64 2.37 -0.15
CA PRO A 194 8.60 3.14 0.49
C PRO A 194 9.06 3.73 1.83
N GLY A 195 9.23 5.05 1.90
CA GLY A 195 9.64 5.75 3.13
C GLY A 195 8.75 5.45 4.33
N HIS A 196 7.41 5.46 4.17
CA HIS A 196 6.47 5.19 5.26
C HIS A 196 6.63 3.78 5.85
N VAL A 197 6.65 2.74 5.01
CA VAL A 197 6.85 1.36 5.46
C VAL A 197 8.21 1.21 6.13
N SER A 198 9.25 1.83 5.57
CA SER A 198 10.61 1.75 6.08
C SER A 198 10.80 2.47 7.43
N THR A 199 9.92 3.41 7.82
CA THR A 199 9.93 3.96 9.19
C THR A 199 9.62 2.89 10.23
N ILE A 200 8.92 1.83 9.84
CA ILE A 200 8.56 0.70 10.70
C ILE A 200 9.60 -0.41 10.60
N ILE A 201 9.88 -0.88 9.37
CA ILE A 201 10.69 -2.11 9.18
C ILE A 201 12.18 -1.84 8.94
N GLY A 202 12.59 -0.59 8.73
CA GLY A 202 13.98 -0.24 8.42
C GLY A 202 14.41 -0.61 7.00
N ALA A 203 15.71 -0.76 6.80
CA ALA A 203 16.32 -1.10 5.51
C ALA A 203 16.63 -2.59 5.37
N ALA A 204 16.94 -3.28 6.47
CA ALA A 204 17.38 -4.68 6.46
C ALA A 204 16.44 -5.65 5.70
N PRO A 205 15.10 -5.55 5.81
CA PRO A 205 14.18 -6.44 5.08
C PRO A 205 14.26 -6.32 3.55
N TYR A 206 14.91 -5.28 3.01
CA TYR A 206 15.09 -5.09 1.58
C TYR A 206 16.45 -5.56 1.05
N GLU A 207 17.39 -5.94 1.90
CA GLU A 207 18.75 -6.30 1.47
C GLU A 207 18.80 -7.45 0.48
N PHE A 208 17.81 -8.33 0.47
CA PHE A 208 17.72 -9.43 -0.49
C PHE A 208 17.63 -8.93 -1.94
N LEU A 209 17.08 -7.74 -2.18
CA LEU A 209 16.98 -7.11 -3.50
C LEU A 209 18.37 -6.95 -4.11
N ALA A 210 19.28 -6.38 -3.36
CA ALA A 210 20.66 -6.18 -3.79
C ALA A 210 21.47 -7.48 -3.76
N LYS A 211 21.42 -8.22 -2.64
CA LYS A 211 22.27 -9.40 -2.42
C LYS A 211 21.90 -10.60 -3.30
N LYS A 212 20.61 -10.85 -3.52
CA LYS A 212 20.14 -12.02 -4.28
C LYS A 212 19.86 -11.70 -5.75
N TYR A 213 19.34 -10.51 -6.01
CA TYR A 213 18.84 -10.14 -7.33
C TYR A 213 19.69 -9.08 -8.05
N GLY A 214 20.65 -8.45 -7.36
CA GLY A 214 21.49 -7.41 -7.94
C GLY A 214 20.69 -6.13 -8.29
N ILE A 215 19.54 -5.91 -7.63
CA ILE A 215 18.68 -4.76 -7.89
C ILE A 215 18.91 -3.70 -6.81
N PRO A 216 19.41 -2.52 -7.16
CA PRO A 216 19.58 -1.42 -6.22
C PRO A 216 18.23 -0.86 -5.75
N GLY A 217 18.21 -0.40 -4.50
CA GLY A 217 17.02 0.23 -3.93
C GLY A 217 17.39 1.44 -3.08
N VAL A 218 16.57 2.50 -3.15
CA VAL A 218 16.75 3.67 -2.30
C VAL A 218 15.46 4.00 -1.57
N ILE A 219 15.51 4.05 -0.24
CA ILE A 219 14.39 4.47 0.60
C ILE A 219 14.29 5.98 0.56
N THR A 220 13.19 6.51 0.01
CA THR A 220 13.00 7.95 -0.20
C THR A 220 11.89 8.53 0.68
N GLY A 221 11.99 9.86 0.95
CA GLY A 221 10.87 10.65 1.42
C GLY A 221 9.92 11.04 0.29
N PHE A 222 9.05 12.01 0.53
CA PHE A 222 7.89 12.27 -0.31
C PHE A 222 7.84 13.67 -0.93
N GLU A 223 8.69 14.58 -0.46
CA GLU A 223 8.81 15.90 -1.08
C GLU A 223 9.56 15.79 -2.44
N PRO A 224 9.36 16.73 -3.37
CA PRO A 224 9.96 16.64 -4.70
C PRO A 224 11.48 16.39 -4.69
N VAL A 225 12.20 17.11 -3.81
CA VAL A 225 13.66 16.97 -3.68
C VAL A 225 14.04 15.59 -3.10
N ASP A 226 13.26 15.05 -2.15
CA ASP A 226 13.49 13.69 -1.63
C ASP A 226 13.45 12.64 -2.75
N VAL A 227 12.40 12.71 -3.58
CA VAL A 227 12.21 11.77 -4.68
C VAL A 227 13.33 11.89 -5.71
N LEU A 228 13.67 13.13 -6.10
CA LEU A 228 14.78 13.39 -7.04
C LEU A 228 16.13 12.95 -6.46
N GLN A 229 16.37 13.16 -5.16
CA GLN A 229 17.58 12.68 -4.49
C GLN A 229 17.68 11.16 -4.53
N GLY A 230 16.58 10.44 -4.21
CA GLY A 230 16.53 9.00 -4.31
C GLY A 230 16.80 8.50 -5.73
N ILE A 231 16.21 9.12 -6.74
CA ILE A 231 16.46 8.78 -8.16
C ILE A 231 17.92 9.04 -8.51
N ALA A 232 18.52 10.18 -8.09
CA ALA A 232 19.92 10.46 -8.35
C ALA A 232 20.87 9.44 -7.70
N MET A 233 20.55 8.96 -6.48
CA MET A 233 21.30 7.89 -5.81
C MET A 233 21.17 6.57 -6.57
N ILE A 234 19.98 6.22 -7.04
CA ILE A 234 19.76 5.04 -7.89
C ILE A 234 20.60 5.14 -9.18
N MET A 235 20.53 6.28 -9.89
CA MET A 235 21.30 6.47 -11.13
C MET A 235 22.81 6.37 -10.90
N ARG A 236 23.28 6.84 -9.74
CA ARG A 236 24.70 6.66 -9.35
C ARG A 236 25.05 5.19 -9.18
N GLN A 237 24.21 4.40 -8.48
CA GLN A 237 24.44 2.97 -8.32
C GLN A 237 24.47 2.25 -9.66
N LEU A 238 23.53 2.55 -10.56
CA LEU A 238 23.50 1.97 -11.92
C LEU A 238 24.74 2.34 -12.73
N HIS A 239 25.20 3.60 -12.66
CA HIS A 239 26.40 4.08 -13.33
C HIS A 239 27.67 3.39 -12.82
N GLU A 240 27.75 3.16 -11.51
CA GLU A 240 28.88 2.50 -10.84
C GLU A 240 28.82 0.97 -10.93
N GLY A 241 27.75 0.39 -11.47
CA GLY A 241 27.56 -1.07 -11.59
C GLY A 241 27.44 -1.78 -10.25
N ARG A 242 26.93 -1.09 -9.21
CA ARG A 242 26.71 -1.65 -7.88
C ARG A 242 25.23 -1.75 -7.53
N ALA A 243 24.88 -2.61 -6.58
CA ALA A 243 23.55 -2.75 -6.07
C ALA A 243 23.58 -2.79 -4.54
N GLU A 244 22.97 -1.80 -3.90
CA GLU A 244 22.86 -1.65 -2.46
C GLU A 244 21.49 -1.09 -2.07
N ILE A 245 21.14 -1.24 -0.78
CA ILE A 245 19.97 -0.57 -0.21
C ILE A 245 20.44 0.67 0.55
N GLU A 246 20.12 1.84 0.01
CA GLU A 246 20.51 3.12 0.59
C GLU A 246 19.29 3.85 1.19
N ILE A 247 19.56 4.71 2.20
CA ILE A 247 18.53 5.51 2.88
C ILE A 247 18.75 6.99 2.53
N ALA A 248 17.93 7.53 1.61
CA ALA A 248 17.85 8.97 1.36
C ALA A 248 16.97 9.68 2.41
N TYR A 249 15.98 8.97 2.97
CA TYR A 249 15.03 9.50 3.96
C TYR A 249 15.53 9.34 5.40
N ALA A 250 16.78 9.76 5.67
CA ALA A 250 17.43 9.57 6.97
C ALA A 250 16.73 10.29 8.16
N ARG A 251 15.94 11.35 7.88
CA ARG A 251 15.17 12.04 8.94
C ARG A 251 13.96 11.23 9.44
N GLY A 252 13.52 10.22 8.73
CA GLY A 252 12.35 9.40 9.08
C GLY A 252 12.64 7.91 9.23
N VAL A 253 13.75 7.42 8.71
CA VAL A 253 14.05 5.99 8.65
C VAL A 253 15.34 5.69 9.39
N MET A 254 15.26 4.79 10.35
CA MET A 254 16.42 4.15 10.99
C MET A 254 16.72 2.81 10.32
N PRO A 255 18.00 2.41 10.14
CA PRO A 255 18.32 1.15 9.48
C PRO A 255 17.64 -0.08 10.06
N GLN A 256 17.48 -0.13 11.39
CA GLN A 256 16.84 -1.23 12.12
C GLN A 256 15.32 -1.10 12.23
N GLY A 257 14.72 -0.02 11.73
CA GLY A 257 13.29 0.28 11.87
C GLY A 257 12.90 0.73 13.28
N ASN A 258 11.62 0.57 13.59
CA ASN A 258 11.02 0.93 14.88
C ASN A 258 10.80 -0.33 15.74
N PRO A 259 11.65 -0.57 16.77
CA PRO A 259 11.56 -1.79 17.57
C PRO A 259 10.23 -1.95 18.31
N THR A 260 9.64 -0.85 18.78
CA THR A 260 8.36 -0.87 19.49
C THR A 260 7.22 -1.27 18.55
N ALA A 261 7.21 -0.75 17.33
CA ALA A 261 6.21 -1.08 16.32
C ALA A 261 6.35 -2.54 15.86
N LEU A 262 7.59 -2.99 15.62
CA LEU A 262 7.87 -4.38 15.24
C LEU A 262 7.45 -5.36 16.35
N ALA A 263 7.80 -5.08 17.60
CA ALA A 263 7.38 -5.91 18.73
C ALA A 263 5.85 -5.99 18.86
N ALA A 264 5.13 -4.89 18.62
CA ALA A 264 3.67 -4.90 18.65
C ALA A 264 3.07 -5.76 17.53
N ILE A 265 3.66 -5.74 16.32
CA ILE A 265 3.25 -6.61 15.23
C ILE A 265 3.49 -8.06 15.61
N ASP A 266 4.71 -8.41 16.03
CA ASP A 266 5.12 -9.78 16.32
C ASP A 266 4.35 -10.42 17.48
N GLU A 267 3.89 -9.61 18.42
CA GLU A 267 3.09 -10.11 19.56
C GLU A 267 1.68 -10.55 19.12
N VAL A 268 1.05 -9.83 18.19
CA VAL A 268 -0.36 -10.04 17.83
C VAL A 268 -0.52 -10.76 16.51
N PHE A 269 0.40 -10.57 15.59
CA PHE A 269 0.32 -11.10 14.24
C PHE A 269 1.46 -12.08 13.94
N GLU A 270 1.20 -12.95 13.01
CA GLU A 270 2.22 -13.76 12.35
C GLU A 270 2.05 -13.68 10.84
N THR A 271 3.14 -13.86 10.11
CA THR A 271 3.11 -13.86 8.65
C THR A 271 2.35 -15.04 8.09
N CYS A 272 1.60 -14.80 7.02
CA CYS A 272 0.83 -15.83 6.33
C CYS A 272 0.83 -15.59 4.83
N PRO A 273 0.40 -16.56 4.01
CA PRO A 273 0.10 -16.31 2.61
C PRO A 273 -1.02 -15.30 2.45
N ALA A 274 -0.89 -14.38 1.50
CA ALA A 274 -1.95 -13.43 1.16
C ALA A 274 -2.22 -13.39 -0.34
N ILE A 275 -3.47 -13.07 -0.71
CA ILE A 275 -3.83 -12.83 -2.10
C ILE A 275 -3.69 -11.32 -2.37
N TRP A 276 -2.86 -10.99 -3.34
CA TRP A 276 -2.67 -9.63 -3.82
C TRP A 276 -3.39 -9.45 -5.15
N ARG A 277 -4.16 -8.38 -5.27
CA ARG A 277 -4.81 -8.05 -6.53
C ARG A 277 -3.75 -7.86 -7.62
N GLY A 278 -3.90 -8.58 -8.73
CA GLY A 278 -2.98 -8.53 -9.86
C GLY A 278 -1.70 -9.35 -9.73
N LEU A 279 -1.32 -9.75 -8.52
CA LEU A 279 -0.12 -10.58 -8.25
C LEU A 279 -0.46 -12.02 -7.84
N GLY A 280 -1.74 -12.27 -7.47
CA GLY A 280 -2.15 -13.59 -7.00
C GLY A 280 -1.74 -13.88 -5.56
N ARG A 281 -1.60 -15.17 -5.23
CA ARG A 281 -1.17 -15.64 -3.91
C ARG A 281 0.34 -15.53 -3.78
N ILE A 282 0.77 -14.87 -2.72
CA ILE A 282 2.18 -14.72 -2.36
C ILE A 282 2.36 -15.26 -0.94
N ASP A 283 3.23 -16.25 -0.75
CA ASP A 283 3.51 -16.83 0.54
C ASP A 283 4.28 -15.85 1.43
N GLY A 284 3.97 -15.85 2.73
CA GLY A 284 4.61 -14.97 3.72
C GLY A 284 4.36 -13.46 3.54
N SER A 285 3.38 -13.07 2.71
CA SER A 285 3.16 -11.66 2.33
C SER A 285 1.96 -10.99 3.00
N GLY A 286 1.32 -11.66 3.94
CA GLY A 286 0.21 -11.14 4.73
C GLY A 286 0.42 -11.35 6.21
N TYR A 287 -0.51 -10.82 6.98
CA TYR A 287 -0.57 -10.96 8.43
C TYR A 287 -1.89 -11.62 8.85
N ARG A 288 -1.82 -12.62 9.73
CA ARG A 288 -2.97 -13.18 10.42
C ARG A 288 -2.82 -13.01 11.93
N ILE A 289 -3.94 -12.92 12.62
CA ILE A 289 -3.97 -12.80 14.08
C ILE A 289 -3.51 -14.13 14.68
N ARG A 290 -2.58 -14.07 15.65
CA ARG A 290 -2.06 -15.24 16.38
C ARG A 290 -3.17 -15.93 17.18
N GLU A 291 -2.96 -17.20 17.50
CA GLU A 291 -3.93 -18.04 18.22
C GLU A 291 -4.35 -17.46 19.58
N GLU A 292 -3.41 -16.83 20.28
CA GLU A 292 -3.65 -16.19 21.58
C GLU A 292 -4.67 -15.04 21.50
N PHE A 293 -4.83 -14.45 20.32
CA PHE A 293 -5.79 -13.38 20.05
C PHE A 293 -6.91 -13.82 19.09
N ALA A 294 -7.09 -15.12 18.85
CA ALA A 294 -8.05 -15.65 17.86
C ALA A 294 -9.50 -15.21 18.08
N CYS A 295 -9.89 -14.88 19.31
CA CYS A 295 -11.23 -14.36 19.62
C CYS A 295 -11.50 -12.98 18.98
N PHE A 296 -10.45 -12.26 18.55
CA PHE A 296 -10.56 -10.98 17.84
C PHE A 296 -10.54 -11.13 16.31
N ASP A 297 -10.42 -12.36 15.78
CA ASP A 297 -10.47 -12.61 14.34
C ASP A 297 -11.94 -12.69 13.87
N ALA A 298 -12.33 -11.71 13.06
CA ALA A 298 -13.70 -11.59 12.54
C ALA A 298 -14.09 -12.78 11.65
N VAL A 299 -13.16 -13.34 10.86
CA VAL A 299 -13.46 -14.49 9.99
C VAL A 299 -13.70 -15.75 10.79
N ARG A 300 -12.88 -16.00 11.81
CA ARG A 300 -13.07 -17.13 12.72
C ARG A 300 -14.37 -17.03 13.52
N ARG A 301 -14.70 -15.82 13.99
CA ARG A 301 -15.87 -15.57 14.82
C ARG A 301 -17.17 -15.69 14.05
N PHE A 302 -17.26 -15.11 12.86
CA PHE A 302 -18.52 -14.99 12.13
C PHE A 302 -18.69 -15.98 10.99
N GLN A 303 -17.59 -16.59 10.51
CA GLN A 303 -17.59 -17.56 9.41
C GLN A 303 -18.45 -17.10 8.22
N PRO A 304 -18.19 -15.89 7.64
CA PRO A 304 -19.07 -15.32 6.63
C PRO A 304 -19.14 -16.18 5.38
N GLU A 305 -20.34 -16.37 4.85
CA GLU A 305 -20.54 -16.99 3.55
C GLU A 305 -20.20 -15.99 2.44
N VAL A 306 -19.11 -16.25 1.73
CA VAL A 306 -18.60 -15.36 0.66
C VAL A 306 -19.07 -15.85 -0.69
N GLU A 307 -19.71 -14.98 -1.46
CA GLU A 307 -20.11 -15.23 -2.84
C GLU A 307 -18.90 -15.60 -3.72
N PRO A 308 -19.10 -16.32 -4.84
CA PRO A 308 -18.02 -16.58 -5.79
C PRO A 308 -17.39 -15.28 -6.29
N THR A 309 -16.12 -15.11 -6.01
CA THR A 309 -15.38 -13.89 -6.34
C THR A 309 -15.15 -13.76 -7.85
N GLN A 310 -15.41 -12.57 -8.38
CA GLN A 310 -15.18 -12.23 -9.78
C GLN A 310 -14.38 -10.92 -9.88
N ASP A 311 -13.38 -10.91 -10.76
CA ASP A 311 -12.69 -9.68 -11.08
C ASP A 311 -13.53 -8.77 -12.00
N PRO A 312 -13.45 -7.43 -11.84
CA PRO A 312 -14.19 -6.51 -12.69
C PRO A 312 -13.79 -6.69 -14.17
N LYS A 313 -14.79 -6.95 -15.03
CA LYS A 313 -14.57 -7.16 -16.46
C LYS A 313 -13.88 -5.95 -17.10
N GLY A 314 -12.78 -6.20 -17.83
CA GLY A 314 -12.03 -5.19 -18.58
C GLY A 314 -11.11 -4.32 -17.73
N CYS A 315 -11.15 -4.41 -16.41
CA CYS A 315 -10.22 -3.67 -15.55
C CYS A 315 -8.81 -4.25 -15.65
N ARG A 316 -7.81 -3.39 -15.94
CA ARG A 316 -6.39 -3.76 -16.04
C ARG A 316 -5.60 -3.32 -14.81
N CYS A 317 -6.27 -3.15 -13.69
CA CYS A 317 -5.64 -2.73 -12.42
C CYS A 317 -4.46 -3.63 -12.03
N GLY A 318 -4.57 -4.95 -12.26
CA GLY A 318 -3.49 -5.89 -12.00
C GLY A 318 -2.21 -5.62 -12.81
N ASP A 319 -2.34 -5.28 -14.10
CA ASP A 319 -1.19 -4.96 -14.96
C ASP A 319 -0.57 -3.62 -14.57
N VAL A 320 -1.39 -2.65 -14.16
CA VAL A 320 -0.92 -1.36 -13.64
C VAL A 320 -0.13 -1.57 -12.34
N LEU A 321 -0.63 -2.38 -11.40
CA LEU A 321 0.04 -2.67 -10.13
C LEU A 321 1.36 -3.45 -10.30
N ARG A 322 1.48 -4.23 -11.39
CA ARG A 322 2.74 -4.90 -11.76
C ARG A 322 3.71 -3.98 -12.52
N GLY A 323 3.30 -2.74 -12.84
CA GLY A 323 4.12 -1.81 -13.60
C GLY A 323 4.26 -2.15 -15.08
N ILE A 324 3.50 -3.12 -15.60
CA ILE A 324 3.53 -3.56 -17.01
C ILE A 324 2.84 -2.55 -17.92
N MET A 325 1.77 -1.93 -17.41
CA MET A 325 0.90 -1.01 -18.13
C MET A 325 0.79 0.33 -17.40
N ALA A 326 0.80 1.45 -18.12
CA ALA A 326 0.42 2.73 -17.54
C ALA A 326 -1.12 2.84 -17.44
N PRO A 327 -1.66 3.57 -16.44
CA PRO A 327 -3.11 3.77 -16.32
C PRO A 327 -3.80 4.30 -17.58
N SER A 328 -3.12 5.19 -18.33
CA SER A 328 -3.63 5.76 -19.59
C SER A 328 -3.80 4.76 -20.73
N GLU A 329 -3.16 3.59 -20.64
CA GLU A 329 -3.26 2.52 -21.62
C GLU A 329 -4.45 1.57 -21.34
N CYS A 330 -5.10 1.70 -20.16
CA CYS A 330 -6.25 0.90 -19.80
C CYS A 330 -7.49 1.33 -20.60
N PRO A 331 -8.19 0.41 -21.30
CA PRO A 331 -9.34 0.77 -22.15
C PRO A 331 -10.49 1.45 -21.39
N LEU A 332 -10.60 1.21 -20.07
CA LEU A 332 -11.65 1.81 -19.25
C LEU A 332 -11.27 3.18 -18.68
N PHE A 333 -9.98 3.56 -18.76
CA PHE A 333 -9.49 4.79 -18.17
C PHE A 333 -10.10 6.03 -18.81
N ARG A 334 -10.66 6.95 -17.99
CA ARG A 334 -11.36 8.18 -18.43
C ARG A 334 -12.59 7.97 -19.31
N THR A 335 -13.00 6.73 -19.55
CA THR A 335 -14.23 6.40 -20.29
C THR A 335 -15.30 5.90 -19.32
N VAL A 336 -15.23 4.65 -18.92
CA VAL A 336 -16.14 4.01 -17.95
C VAL A 336 -15.63 4.15 -16.53
N CYS A 337 -14.30 4.08 -16.34
CA CYS A 337 -13.65 4.14 -15.02
C CYS A 337 -13.19 5.56 -14.71
N THR A 338 -13.90 6.22 -13.80
CA THR A 338 -13.63 7.57 -13.28
C THR A 338 -13.66 7.56 -11.74
N PRO A 339 -13.17 8.61 -11.05
CA PRO A 339 -13.26 8.71 -9.60
C PRO A 339 -14.71 8.65 -9.06
N GLU A 340 -15.68 9.10 -9.86
CA GLU A 340 -17.11 9.06 -9.51
C GLU A 340 -17.71 7.67 -9.76
N ASN A 341 -17.19 6.94 -10.75
CA ASN A 341 -17.64 5.60 -11.12
C ASN A 341 -16.43 4.64 -11.24
N PRO A 342 -15.77 4.31 -10.13
CA PRO A 342 -14.59 3.48 -10.16
C PRO A 342 -14.94 2.01 -10.47
N VAL A 343 -14.28 1.44 -11.49
CA VAL A 343 -14.38 0.02 -11.81
C VAL A 343 -13.38 -0.82 -10.99
N GLY A 344 -12.24 -0.23 -10.65
CA GLY A 344 -11.22 -0.89 -9.84
C GLY A 344 -10.72 0.00 -8.70
N PRO A 345 -10.10 -0.59 -7.67
CA PRO A 345 -9.67 0.12 -6.46
C PRO A 345 -8.61 1.18 -6.72
N CYS A 346 -7.79 1.04 -7.77
CA CYS A 346 -6.78 2.05 -8.13
C CYS A 346 -7.38 3.39 -8.55
N MET A 347 -8.67 3.45 -8.91
CA MET A 347 -9.40 4.69 -9.18
C MET A 347 -10.13 5.21 -7.94
N VAL A 348 -10.35 4.37 -6.92
CA VAL A 348 -11.00 4.76 -5.65
C VAL A 348 -10.03 5.49 -4.75
N SER A 349 -8.88 4.89 -4.48
CA SER A 349 -7.91 5.43 -3.54
C SER A 349 -7.21 6.66 -4.11
N SER A 350 -7.07 7.69 -3.29
CA SER A 350 -6.28 8.89 -3.63
C SER A 350 -4.80 8.58 -3.91
N GLU A 351 -4.30 7.46 -3.39
CA GLU A 351 -2.93 6.95 -3.61
C GLU A 351 -2.85 5.93 -4.76
N GLY A 352 -3.96 5.62 -5.40
CA GLY A 352 -4.01 4.69 -6.52
C GLY A 352 -3.41 5.28 -7.79
N SER A 353 -2.66 4.46 -8.53
CA SER A 353 -2.01 4.90 -9.77
C SER A 353 -3.01 5.46 -10.79
N CYS A 354 -4.17 4.83 -10.97
CA CYS A 354 -5.21 5.33 -11.87
C CYS A 354 -5.76 6.69 -11.41
N ALA A 355 -6.03 6.86 -10.12
CA ALA A 355 -6.52 8.14 -9.58
C ALA A 355 -5.48 9.26 -9.70
N ALA A 356 -4.19 8.95 -9.46
CA ALA A 356 -3.10 9.90 -9.64
C ALA A 356 -2.96 10.33 -11.12
N TYR A 357 -2.99 9.37 -12.05
CA TYR A 357 -2.98 9.69 -13.48
C TYR A 357 -4.21 10.48 -13.93
N TYR A 358 -5.38 10.14 -13.42
CA TYR A 358 -6.62 10.86 -13.75
C TYR A 358 -6.54 12.34 -13.34
N ARG A 359 -5.92 12.61 -12.20
CA ARG A 359 -5.86 13.96 -11.61
C ARG A 359 -4.75 14.82 -12.18
N TYR A 360 -3.61 14.26 -12.56
CA TYR A 360 -2.38 15.02 -12.81
C TYR A 360 -1.83 14.90 -14.25
N TYR A 361 -2.32 13.95 -15.05
CA TYR A 361 -1.97 13.80 -16.48
C TYR A 361 -3.21 13.86 -17.37
#